data_75b17c7de12ffa4f79e0afd31ccf5a93
#
_entry.id   75b17c7de12ffa4f79e0afd31ccf5a93
#
_cell.length_a   1.000
_cell.length_b   1.000
_cell.length_c   1.000
_cell.angle_alpha   90.00
_cell.angle_beta   90.00
_cell.angle_gamma   90.00
#
_symmetry.space_group_name_H-M   'P 1'
#
loop_
_entity.id
_entity.type
_entity.pdbx_description
1 polymer ?
#
loop_
_entity_poly.entity_id
_entity_poly.type
_entity_poly.pdbx_seq_one_letter_code
_entity_poly.pdbx_strand_id
1 'polypeptide(L)'
;MQDPGLIERIHCLWDELAAIEASENESALMHLLRTVAEMIDAQNAYWMEAVQMTRAMADPLCGWRPMVIRYLQPLPMDERFTQRRMRAIRSGEIDESTVAQARLAGTFRAHRLRDIVPAAWYKTEFYQSYRDRGIHDSLTVGVPINAMTEGYYGFLRMREGEPFTEKQLQVAHYAMRGLTWFHRQVLLAHGVTVAGTPLTPRERELLALLLTDRPEKLIAEELGVTTATVHTYVRQLLRKLGVSGRNGLISLWLGRPA
;
A
#
# COMPACT_ATOMS: atom_id res chain seq x y z
N MET A 1 -17.72 -14.77 10.65
CA MET A 1 -16.51 -14.97 11.47
C MET A 1 -16.99 -15.32 12.86
N GLN A 2 -16.74 -16.57 13.33
CA GLN A 2 -17.31 -17.07 14.60
C GLN A 2 -16.23 -17.44 15.64
N ASP A 3 -14.98 -17.04 15.40
CA ASP A 3 -13.86 -17.33 16.30
C ASP A 3 -13.59 -16.08 17.17
N PRO A 4 -14.02 -16.10 18.47
CA PRO A 4 -13.85 -14.95 19.36
C PRO A 4 -12.38 -14.58 19.56
N GLY A 5 -11.47 -15.55 19.62
CA GLY A 5 -10.04 -15.30 19.81
C GLY A 5 -9.42 -14.58 18.62
N LEU A 6 -9.87 -14.89 17.41
CA LEU A 6 -9.42 -14.21 16.19
C LEU A 6 -9.98 -12.79 16.10
N ILE A 7 -11.22 -12.58 16.50
CA ILE A 7 -11.83 -11.24 16.58
C ILE A 7 -11.05 -10.36 17.54
N GLU A 8 -10.75 -10.88 18.73
CA GLU A 8 -9.96 -10.15 19.74
C GLU A 8 -8.57 -9.78 19.21
N ARG A 9 -7.87 -10.70 18.52
CA ARG A 9 -6.57 -10.38 17.90
C ARG A 9 -6.67 -9.25 16.87
N ILE A 10 -7.77 -9.17 16.11
CA ILE A 10 -7.98 -8.09 15.16
C ILE A 10 -8.24 -6.77 15.88
N HIS A 11 -9.01 -6.76 16.95
CA HIS A 11 -9.25 -5.57 17.75
C HIS A 11 -7.95 -5.08 18.42
N CYS A 12 -7.16 -5.98 19.00
CA CYS A 12 -5.83 -5.65 19.52
C CYS A 12 -4.94 -5.01 18.44
N LEU A 13 -4.92 -5.56 17.23
CA LEU A 13 -4.17 -4.95 16.11
C LEU A 13 -4.66 -3.51 15.82
N TRP A 14 -5.96 -3.25 15.86
CA TRP A 14 -6.49 -1.90 15.64
C TRP A 14 -6.06 -0.93 16.73
N ASP A 15 -6.08 -1.36 17.99
CA ASP A 15 -5.62 -0.57 19.15
C ASP A 15 -4.11 -0.31 19.09
N GLU A 16 -3.31 -1.33 18.75
CA GLU A 16 -1.86 -1.21 18.55
C GLU A 16 -1.52 -0.19 17.46
N LEU A 17 -2.20 -0.26 16.30
CA LEU A 17 -2.00 0.70 15.20
C LEU A 17 -2.40 2.12 15.61
N ALA A 18 -3.44 2.28 16.40
CA ALA A 18 -3.89 3.58 16.89
C ALA A 18 -2.92 4.19 17.92
N ALA A 19 -2.16 3.36 18.63
CA ALA A 19 -1.16 3.78 19.62
C ALA A 19 0.19 4.17 19.01
N ILE A 20 0.48 3.75 17.76
CA ILE A 20 1.75 4.08 17.08
C ILE A 20 1.74 5.57 16.69
N GLU A 21 2.83 6.27 16.97
CA GLU A 21 2.97 7.68 16.62
C GLU A 21 2.87 7.90 15.10
N ALA A 22 2.29 9.03 14.71
CA ALA A 22 2.13 9.41 13.29
C ALA A 22 3.47 9.51 12.53
N SER A 23 4.56 9.79 13.24
CA SER A 23 5.94 9.79 12.74
C SER A 23 6.44 8.40 12.34
N GLU A 24 5.89 7.34 12.90
CA GLU A 24 6.31 5.94 12.71
C GLU A 24 5.43 5.17 11.72
N ASN A 25 4.85 5.88 10.74
CA ASN A 25 3.89 5.32 9.80
C ASN A 25 4.41 4.10 9.01
N GLU A 26 5.70 4.07 8.64
CA GLU A 26 6.31 2.93 7.97
C GLU A 26 6.35 1.69 8.90
N SER A 27 6.72 1.87 10.16
CA SER A 27 6.71 0.80 11.17
C SER A 27 5.30 0.26 11.39
N ALA A 28 4.30 1.15 11.46
CA ALA A 28 2.90 0.80 11.57
C ALA A 28 2.40 0.00 10.36
N LEU A 29 2.79 0.38 9.14
CA LEU A 29 2.48 -0.37 7.92
C LEU A 29 3.08 -1.77 7.95
N MET A 30 4.36 -1.91 8.34
CA MET A 30 5.02 -3.21 8.45
C MET A 30 4.41 -4.08 9.55
N HIS A 31 3.97 -3.48 10.66
CA HIS A 31 3.25 -4.17 11.72
C HIS A 31 1.90 -4.72 11.22
N LEU A 32 1.09 -3.90 10.54
CA LEU A 32 -0.16 -4.33 9.93
C LEU A 32 0.06 -5.51 8.97
N LEU A 33 1.01 -5.37 8.04
CA LEU A 33 1.29 -6.41 7.03
C LEU A 33 1.68 -7.74 7.67
N ARG A 34 2.56 -7.69 8.69
CA ARG A 34 3.03 -8.89 9.41
C ARG A 34 1.89 -9.54 10.17
N THR A 35 1.16 -8.79 10.97
CA THR A 35 0.12 -9.33 11.86
C THR A 35 -1.04 -9.94 11.07
N VAL A 36 -1.49 -9.28 9.99
CA VAL A 36 -2.53 -9.86 9.13
C VAL A 36 -2.00 -11.07 8.36
N ALA A 37 -0.75 -11.04 7.86
CA ALA A 37 -0.14 -12.20 7.20
C ALA A 37 -0.11 -13.42 8.12
N GLU A 38 0.28 -13.25 9.39
CA GLU A 38 0.28 -14.31 10.40
C GLU A 38 -1.14 -14.85 10.68
N MET A 39 -2.16 -13.99 10.76
CA MET A 39 -3.55 -14.40 10.98
C MET A 39 -4.11 -15.28 9.86
N ILE A 40 -3.61 -15.14 8.63
CA ILE A 40 -4.08 -15.87 7.45
C ILE A 40 -3.04 -16.85 6.91
N ASP A 41 -1.96 -17.11 7.65
CA ASP A 41 -0.85 -18.00 7.26
C ASP A 41 -0.22 -17.62 5.92
N ALA A 42 -0.07 -16.33 5.63
CA ALA A 42 0.73 -15.83 4.52
C ALA A 42 2.20 -15.70 4.94
N GLN A 43 3.14 -16.00 4.02
CA GLN A 43 4.57 -15.96 4.32
C GLN A 43 5.23 -14.64 3.94
N ASN A 44 4.57 -13.85 3.11
CA ASN A 44 4.98 -12.49 2.78
C ASN A 44 3.75 -11.63 2.50
N ALA A 45 3.95 -10.33 2.53
CA ALA A 45 2.91 -9.36 2.20
C ALA A 45 3.52 -8.13 1.53
N TYR A 46 2.68 -7.36 0.84
CA TYR A 46 3.05 -6.06 0.32
C TYR A 46 1.90 -5.06 0.44
N TRP A 47 2.25 -3.81 0.51
CA TRP A 47 1.37 -2.69 0.26
C TRP A 47 1.77 -2.00 -1.04
N MET A 48 0.78 -1.59 -1.83
CA MET A 48 0.97 -0.85 -3.07
C MET A 48 -0.05 0.26 -3.16
N GLU A 49 0.40 1.42 -3.60
CA GLU A 49 -0.47 2.54 -3.95
C GLU A 49 -0.66 2.59 -5.47
N ALA A 50 -1.88 2.83 -5.91
CA ALA A 50 -2.20 3.08 -7.30
C ALA A 50 -3.03 4.35 -7.45
N VAL A 51 -2.76 5.08 -8.55
CA VAL A 51 -3.45 6.33 -8.89
C VAL A 51 -4.04 6.22 -10.30
N GLN A 52 -5.26 6.73 -10.47
CA GLN A 52 -5.88 6.86 -11.78
C GLN A 52 -5.38 8.14 -12.46
N MET A 53 -4.44 8.00 -13.39
CA MET A 53 -3.81 9.11 -14.11
C MET A 53 -4.71 9.68 -15.21
N THR A 54 -5.54 8.84 -15.81
CA THR A 54 -6.48 9.23 -16.89
C THR A 54 -7.75 8.36 -16.80
N ARG A 55 -8.82 8.80 -17.43
CA ARG A 55 -10.03 7.99 -17.60
C ARG A 55 -10.15 7.47 -19.04
N ALA A 56 -9.07 6.94 -19.58
CA ALA A 56 -9.06 6.41 -20.94
C ALA A 56 -9.74 5.03 -21.00
N MET A 57 -10.90 4.95 -21.65
CA MET A 57 -11.67 3.71 -21.81
C MET A 57 -10.92 2.63 -22.62
N ALA A 58 -9.99 3.04 -23.50
CA ALA A 58 -9.17 2.14 -24.29
C ALA A 58 -7.97 1.54 -23.52
N ASP A 59 -7.67 2.06 -22.34
CA ASP A 59 -6.61 1.53 -21.48
C ASP A 59 -7.14 0.33 -20.68
N PRO A 60 -6.58 -0.88 -20.84
CA PRO A 60 -7.01 -2.06 -20.07
C PRO A 60 -6.95 -1.88 -18.56
N LEU A 61 -6.10 -0.98 -18.07
CA LEU A 61 -6.00 -0.61 -16.65
C LEU A 61 -6.89 0.58 -16.29
N CYS A 62 -7.76 1.04 -17.17
CA CYS A 62 -8.67 2.17 -16.91
C CYS A 62 -7.94 3.42 -16.37
N GLY A 63 -6.70 3.63 -16.77
CA GLY A 63 -5.85 4.73 -16.30
C GLY A 63 -5.13 4.51 -14.97
N TRP A 64 -5.37 3.41 -14.28
CA TRP A 64 -4.69 3.11 -13.02
C TRP A 64 -3.22 2.76 -13.21
N ARG A 65 -2.36 3.32 -12.37
CA ARG A 65 -0.91 3.06 -12.38
C ARG A 65 -0.39 2.88 -10.96
N PRO A 66 0.44 1.85 -10.71
CA PRO A 66 1.13 1.69 -9.43
C PRO A 66 2.18 2.80 -9.28
N MET A 67 2.23 3.43 -8.12
CA MET A 67 3.15 4.52 -7.81
C MET A 67 4.22 4.10 -6.80
N VAL A 68 3.81 3.45 -5.74
CA VAL A 68 4.69 3.01 -4.64
C VAL A 68 4.36 1.57 -4.31
N ILE A 69 5.38 0.78 -3.98
CA ILE A 69 5.22 -0.56 -3.42
C ILE A 69 6.17 -0.76 -2.25
N ARG A 70 5.69 -1.41 -1.20
CA ARG A 70 6.45 -1.80 -0.01
C ARG A 70 6.20 -3.27 0.28
N TYR A 71 7.25 -4.06 0.33
CA TYR A 71 7.18 -5.47 0.70
C TYR A 71 7.56 -5.65 2.17
N LEU A 72 6.86 -6.55 2.85
CA LEU A 72 7.22 -6.99 4.21
C LEU A 72 8.60 -7.65 4.21
N GLN A 73 8.87 -8.49 3.21
CA GLN A 73 10.17 -9.07 2.92
C GLN A 73 10.48 -8.92 1.43
N PRO A 74 11.72 -8.59 1.05
CA PRO A 74 12.09 -8.49 -0.36
C PRO A 74 11.74 -9.77 -1.12
N LEU A 75 11.19 -9.61 -2.33
CA LEU A 75 10.96 -10.74 -3.21
C LEU A 75 12.20 -11.00 -4.07
N PRO A 76 12.49 -12.27 -4.42
CA PRO A 76 13.51 -12.58 -5.39
C PRO A 76 13.27 -11.82 -6.70
N MET A 77 14.33 -11.18 -7.20
CA MET A 77 14.35 -10.50 -8.50
C MET A 77 15.51 -11.06 -9.29
N ASP A 78 15.33 -12.28 -9.82
CA ASP A 78 16.35 -12.91 -10.64
C ASP A 78 16.29 -12.40 -12.10
N GLU A 79 17.28 -12.82 -12.89
CA GLU A 79 17.37 -12.46 -14.29
C GLU A 79 16.19 -12.97 -15.11
N ARG A 80 15.63 -14.13 -14.78
CA ARG A 80 14.48 -14.74 -15.48
C ARG A 80 13.24 -13.87 -15.32
N PHE A 81 12.94 -13.43 -14.10
CA PHE A 81 11.85 -12.49 -13.83
C PHE A 81 12.01 -11.19 -14.62
N THR A 82 13.21 -10.62 -14.61
CA THR A 82 13.51 -9.39 -15.33
C THR A 82 13.31 -9.56 -16.84
N GLN A 83 13.78 -10.64 -17.41
CA GLN A 83 13.63 -10.96 -18.84
C GLN A 83 12.16 -11.19 -19.24
N ARG A 84 11.36 -11.91 -18.41
CA ARG A 84 9.91 -12.10 -18.65
C ARG A 84 9.18 -10.78 -18.62
N ARG A 85 9.44 -9.95 -17.60
CA ARG A 85 8.83 -8.63 -17.48
C ARG A 85 9.15 -7.74 -18.67
N MET A 86 10.39 -7.73 -19.15
CA MET A 86 10.77 -6.95 -20.35
C MET A 86 10.11 -7.48 -21.60
N ARG A 87 9.89 -8.80 -21.74
CA ARG A 87 9.14 -9.37 -22.85
C ARG A 87 7.67 -8.94 -22.83
N ALA A 88 7.00 -9.06 -21.69
CA ALA A 88 5.61 -8.64 -21.52
C ALA A 88 5.42 -7.14 -21.82
N ILE A 89 6.33 -6.28 -21.37
CA ILE A 89 6.30 -4.84 -21.70
C ILE A 89 6.43 -4.61 -23.21
N ARG A 90 7.33 -5.34 -23.88
CA ARG A 90 7.56 -5.19 -25.35
C ARG A 90 6.40 -5.74 -26.19
N SER A 91 5.74 -6.81 -25.75
CA SER A 91 4.57 -7.37 -26.42
C SER A 91 3.29 -6.55 -26.22
N GLY A 92 3.29 -5.60 -25.27
CA GLY A 92 2.10 -4.85 -24.88
C GLY A 92 1.06 -5.68 -24.14
N GLU A 93 1.41 -6.91 -23.73
CA GLU A 93 0.54 -7.76 -22.93
C GLU A 93 0.45 -7.23 -21.50
N ILE A 94 -0.77 -7.22 -20.97
CA ILE A 94 -1.04 -6.84 -19.59
C ILE A 94 -1.61 -8.06 -18.87
N ASP A 95 -1.08 -8.33 -17.70
CA ASP A 95 -1.52 -9.42 -16.83
C ASP A 95 -3.02 -9.29 -16.51
N GLU A 96 -3.79 -10.33 -16.82
CA GLU A 96 -5.24 -10.38 -16.56
C GLU A 96 -5.58 -10.17 -15.09
N SER A 97 -4.73 -10.60 -14.16
CA SER A 97 -4.93 -10.34 -12.72
C SER A 97 -4.87 -8.84 -12.42
N THR A 98 -3.96 -8.12 -13.05
CA THR A 98 -3.83 -6.66 -12.91
C THR A 98 -5.02 -5.94 -13.57
N VAL A 99 -5.48 -6.40 -14.72
CA VAL A 99 -6.68 -5.86 -15.40
C VAL A 99 -7.92 -6.06 -14.53
N ALA A 100 -8.09 -7.24 -13.93
CA ALA A 100 -9.21 -7.53 -13.04
C ALA A 100 -9.20 -6.60 -11.81
N GLN A 101 -8.02 -6.35 -11.23
CA GLN A 101 -7.87 -5.39 -10.12
C GLN A 101 -8.31 -3.97 -10.52
N ALA A 102 -7.85 -3.49 -11.66
CA ALA A 102 -8.19 -2.16 -12.16
C ALA A 102 -9.68 -1.99 -12.44
N ARG A 103 -10.35 -3.04 -12.94
CA ARG A 103 -11.80 -3.03 -13.19
C ARG A 103 -12.64 -3.01 -11.92
N LEU A 104 -12.13 -3.55 -10.82
CA LEU A 104 -12.78 -3.60 -9.52
C LEU A 104 -12.47 -2.35 -8.67
N ALA A 105 -11.69 -1.40 -9.19
CA ALA A 105 -11.30 -0.20 -8.47
C ALA A 105 -12.52 0.67 -8.07
N GLY A 106 -12.37 1.45 -6.99
CA GLY A 106 -13.42 2.33 -6.45
C GLY A 106 -14.27 1.69 -5.35
N THR A 107 -14.10 0.38 -5.06
CA THR A 107 -14.82 -0.30 -3.99
C THR A 107 -13.88 -1.01 -3.03
N PHE A 108 -14.24 -1.03 -1.73
CA PHE A 108 -13.53 -1.87 -0.77
C PHE A 108 -13.82 -3.34 -1.08
N ARG A 109 -12.78 -4.13 -1.27
CA ARG A 109 -12.89 -5.51 -1.72
C ARG A 109 -11.76 -6.38 -1.23
N ALA A 110 -12.03 -7.67 -1.08
CA ALA A 110 -10.99 -8.68 -0.90
C ALA A 110 -11.28 -9.86 -1.83
N HIS A 111 -10.25 -10.45 -2.42
CA HIS A 111 -10.36 -11.61 -3.30
C HIS A 111 -9.05 -12.41 -3.30
N ARG A 112 -9.17 -13.68 -3.57
CA ARG A 112 -8.05 -14.58 -3.84
C ARG A 112 -7.72 -14.52 -5.32
N LEU A 113 -6.52 -14.86 -5.69
CA LEU A 113 -6.09 -14.88 -7.10
C LEU A 113 -7.07 -15.68 -7.97
N ARG A 114 -7.48 -16.88 -7.54
CA ARG A 114 -8.43 -17.74 -8.26
C ARG A 114 -9.84 -17.14 -8.45
N ASP A 115 -10.21 -16.14 -7.69
CA ASP A 115 -11.54 -15.51 -7.79
C ASP A 115 -11.58 -14.49 -8.94
N ILE A 116 -10.41 -14.04 -9.45
CA ILE A 116 -10.30 -12.96 -10.44
C ILE A 116 -9.60 -13.36 -11.73
N VAL A 117 -8.99 -14.54 -11.80
CA VAL A 117 -8.33 -15.04 -13.03
C VAL A 117 -9.00 -16.32 -13.51
N PRO A 118 -9.09 -16.54 -14.85
CA PRO A 118 -9.58 -17.79 -15.39
C PRO A 118 -8.55 -18.93 -15.19
N ALA A 119 -9.01 -20.18 -15.23
CA ALA A 119 -8.11 -21.34 -15.09
C ALA A 119 -6.97 -21.38 -16.12
N ALA A 120 -7.18 -20.81 -17.32
CA ALA A 120 -6.15 -20.71 -18.36
C ALA A 120 -4.98 -19.82 -17.93
N TRP A 121 -5.19 -18.83 -17.05
CA TRP A 121 -4.16 -17.92 -16.58
C TRP A 121 -3.00 -18.65 -15.90
N TYR A 122 -3.29 -19.75 -15.18
CA TYR A 122 -2.26 -20.58 -14.53
C TYR A 122 -1.30 -21.29 -15.49
N LYS A 123 -1.53 -21.18 -16.81
CA LYS A 123 -0.65 -21.70 -17.86
C LYS A 123 0.13 -20.60 -18.59
N THR A 124 -0.03 -19.34 -18.18
CA THR A 124 0.60 -18.18 -18.83
C THR A 124 2.00 -17.87 -18.31
N GLU A 125 2.76 -17.09 -19.06
CA GLU A 125 4.05 -16.52 -18.65
C GLU A 125 3.90 -15.62 -17.40
N PHE A 126 2.73 -15.00 -17.20
CA PHE A 126 2.46 -14.19 -16.00
C PHE A 126 2.46 -15.06 -14.75
N TYR A 127 1.74 -16.18 -14.75
CA TYR A 127 1.78 -17.12 -13.62
C TYR A 127 3.18 -17.69 -13.41
N GLN A 128 3.91 -18.03 -14.49
CA GLN A 128 5.28 -18.47 -14.37
C GLN A 128 6.17 -17.41 -13.72
N SER A 129 5.95 -16.12 -14.00
CA SER A 129 6.70 -15.04 -13.34
C SER A 129 6.38 -14.93 -11.83
N TYR A 130 5.18 -15.29 -11.40
CA TYR A 130 4.84 -15.45 -9.97
C TYR A 130 5.65 -16.60 -9.37
N ARG A 131 5.71 -17.75 -10.04
CA ARG A 131 6.47 -18.93 -9.60
C ARG A 131 7.97 -18.66 -9.52
N ASP A 132 8.53 -17.95 -10.48
CA ASP A 132 9.96 -17.54 -10.47
C ASP A 132 10.32 -16.68 -9.25
N ARG A 133 9.34 -15.99 -8.68
CA ARG A 133 9.48 -15.21 -7.45
C ARG A 133 9.10 -15.99 -6.18
N GLY A 134 8.82 -17.28 -6.29
CA GLY A 134 8.38 -18.15 -5.21
C GLY A 134 6.93 -17.93 -4.78
N ILE A 135 6.11 -17.21 -5.57
CA ILE A 135 4.70 -16.96 -5.23
C ILE A 135 3.85 -18.11 -5.75
N HIS A 136 3.13 -18.77 -4.87
CA HIS A 136 2.24 -19.91 -5.17
C HIS A 136 0.77 -19.53 -5.21
N ASP A 137 0.35 -18.59 -4.36
CA ASP A 137 -1.00 -18.03 -4.32
C ASP A 137 -0.98 -16.62 -3.72
N SER A 138 -2.02 -15.85 -3.98
CA SER A 138 -2.19 -14.51 -3.43
C SER A 138 -3.62 -14.21 -3.03
N LEU A 139 -3.75 -13.38 -1.99
CA LEU A 139 -4.98 -12.77 -1.53
C LEU A 139 -4.77 -11.26 -1.51
N THR A 140 -5.66 -10.49 -2.11
CA THR A 140 -5.54 -9.04 -2.20
C THR A 140 -6.73 -8.36 -1.55
N VAL A 141 -6.47 -7.29 -0.79
CA VAL A 141 -7.47 -6.34 -0.30
C VAL A 141 -7.25 -5.00 -0.96
N GLY A 142 -8.24 -4.53 -1.71
CA GLY A 142 -8.27 -3.20 -2.33
C GLY A 142 -9.06 -2.22 -1.48
N VAL A 143 -8.47 -1.07 -1.19
CA VAL A 143 -9.02 -0.03 -0.34
C VAL A 143 -9.10 1.29 -1.08
N PRO A 144 -10.29 1.75 -1.51
CA PRO A 144 -10.45 3.05 -2.13
C PRO A 144 -10.27 4.15 -1.08
N ILE A 145 -9.44 5.14 -1.40
CA ILE A 145 -9.21 6.31 -0.55
C ILE A 145 -10.00 7.52 -1.06
N ASN A 146 -9.99 7.70 -2.36
CA ASN A 146 -10.81 8.68 -3.07
C ASN A 146 -11.09 8.19 -4.51
N ALA A 147 -11.71 9.03 -5.34
CA ALA A 147 -12.07 8.67 -6.72
C ALA A 147 -10.87 8.35 -7.64
N MET A 148 -9.66 8.73 -7.25
CA MET A 148 -8.44 8.64 -8.07
C MET A 148 -7.32 7.83 -7.42
N THR A 149 -7.50 7.32 -6.18
CA THR A 149 -6.42 6.69 -5.41
C THR A 149 -6.91 5.50 -4.63
N GLU A 150 -6.19 4.40 -4.72
CA GLU A 150 -6.41 3.17 -3.95
C GLU A 150 -5.11 2.64 -3.31
N GLY A 151 -5.26 2.04 -2.13
CA GLY A 151 -4.26 1.16 -1.54
C GLY A 151 -4.58 -0.30 -1.82
N TYR A 152 -3.57 -1.10 -2.13
CA TYR A 152 -3.67 -2.54 -2.29
C TYR A 152 -2.78 -3.23 -1.27
N TYR A 153 -3.34 -4.19 -0.57
CA TYR A 153 -2.63 -5.04 0.39
C TYR A 153 -2.64 -6.46 -0.16
N GLY A 154 -1.48 -6.95 -0.59
CA GLY A 154 -1.33 -8.31 -1.10
C GLY A 154 -0.68 -9.20 -0.07
N PHE A 155 -1.26 -10.36 0.17
CA PHE A 155 -0.74 -11.40 1.03
C PHE A 155 -0.36 -12.59 0.17
N LEU A 156 0.84 -13.14 0.37
CA LEU A 156 1.47 -14.08 -0.55
C LEU A 156 1.76 -15.40 0.13
N ARG A 157 1.42 -16.50 -0.54
CA ARG A 157 1.96 -17.81 -0.22
C ARG A 157 3.27 -18.03 -0.97
N MET A 158 4.35 -18.19 -0.19
CA MET A 158 5.72 -18.34 -0.71
C MET A 158 6.19 -19.80 -0.70
N ARG A 159 5.30 -20.74 -0.37
CA ARG A 159 5.56 -22.18 -0.36
C ARG A 159 4.40 -22.94 -1.00
N GLU A 160 4.69 -24.13 -1.52
CA GLU A 160 3.66 -25.05 -1.99
C GLU A 160 2.73 -25.45 -0.83
N GLY A 161 1.46 -25.58 -1.12
CA GLY A 161 0.44 -25.93 -0.14
C GLY A 161 -0.96 -25.54 -0.62
N GLU A 162 -1.89 -25.62 0.31
CA GLU A 162 -3.28 -25.29 0.02
C GLU A 162 -3.42 -23.79 -0.28
N PRO A 163 -4.17 -23.44 -1.33
CA PRO A 163 -4.49 -22.06 -1.64
C PRO A 163 -5.26 -21.38 -0.50
N PHE A 164 -5.30 -20.04 -0.51
CA PHE A 164 -6.09 -19.28 0.47
C PHE A 164 -7.54 -19.73 0.50
N THR A 165 -8.04 -19.99 1.70
CA THR A 165 -9.43 -20.43 1.96
C THR A 165 -10.38 -19.24 2.05
N GLU A 166 -11.69 -19.50 1.99
CA GLU A 166 -12.71 -18.49 2.23
C GLU A 166 -12.62 -17.89 3.64
N LYS A 167 -12.30 -18.71 4.65
CA LYS A 167 -12.12 -18.24 6.02
C LYS A 167 -10.98 -17.21 6.11
N GLN A 168 -9.85 -17.44 5.46
CA GLN A 168 -8.71 -16.53 5.43
C GLN A 168 -9.04 -15.23 4.67
N LEU A 169 -9.81 -15.33 3.58
CA LEU A 169 -10.33 -14.16 2.87
C LEU A 169 -11.20 -13.28 3.79
N GLN A 170 -12.13 -13.88 4.53
CA GLN A 170 -13.00 -13.16 5.45
C GLN A 170 -12.22 -12.51 6.60
N VAL A 171 -11.16 -13.16 7.11
CA VAL A 171 -10.26 -12.61 8.12
C VAL A 171 -9.56 -11.34 7.60
N ALA A 172 -8.91 -11.43 6.44
CA ALA A 172 -8.24 -10.28 5.84
C ALA A 172 -9.22 -9.14 5.54
N HIS A 173 -10.39 -9.47 4.97
CA HIS A 173 -11.45 -8.49 4.68
C HIS A 173 -11.88 -7.75 5.95
N TYR A 174 -12.16 -8.46 7.05
CA TYR A 174 -12.63 -7.85 8.30
C TYR A 174 -11.53 -7.04 8.97
N ALA A 175 -10.32 -7.57 9.08
CA ALA A 175 -9.18 -6.89 9.70
C ALA A 175 -8.87 -5.55 9.02
N MET A 176 -8.97 -5.50 7.70
CA MET A 176 -8.66 -4.29 6.92
C MET A 176 -9.83 -3.31 6.84
N ARG A 177 -11.09 -3.79 6.91
CA ARG A 177 -12.28 -2.95 6.73
C ARG A 177 -12.42 -1.85 7.78
N GLY A 178 -12.02 -2.11 9.02
CA GLY A 178 -12.13 -1.16 10.14
C GLY A 178 -11.10 -0.04 10.12
N LEU A 179 -10.08 -0.10 9.25
CA LEU A 179 -8.88 0.74 9.27
C LEU A 179 -8.90 1.90 8.28
N THR A 180 -10.06 2.47 7.95
CA THR A 180 -10.18 3.55 6.95
C THR A 180 -9.28 4.76 7.27
N TRP A 181 -9.15 5.12 8.54
CA TRP A 181 -8.27 6.19 9.01
C TRP A 181 -6.80 5.86 8.73
N PHE A 182 -6.37 4.63 9.03
CA PHE A 182 -5.01 4.16 8.85
C PHE A 182 -4.61 4.12 7.38
N HIS A 183 -5.46 3.57 6.51
CA HIS A 183 -5.21 3.51 5.07
C HIS A 183 -4.97 4.90 4.48
N ARG A 184 -5.74 5.91 4.94
CA ARG A 184 -5.54 7.30 4.53
C ARG A 184 -4.20 7.85 5.00
N GLN A 185 -3.80 7.58 6.24
CA GLN A 185 -2.52 8.03 6.79
C GLN A 185 -1.33 7.43 6.06
N VAL A 186 -1.35 6.13 5.76
CA VAL A 186 -0.31 5.46 4.98
C VAL A 186 -0.13 6.14 3.61
N LEU A 187 -1.21 6.41 2.91
CA LEU A 187 -1.17 7.09 1.61
C LEU A 187 -0.64 8.52 1.70
N LEU A 188 -1.06 9.28 2.72
CA LEU A 188 -0.55 10.63 2.96
C LEU A 188 0.94 10.63 3.29
N ALA A 189 1.41 9.66 4.06
CA ALA A 189 2.83 9.52 4.39
C ALA A 189 3.70 9.30 3.13
N HIS A 190 3.14 8.71 2.08
CA HIS A 190 3.81 8.55 0.78
C HIS A 190 3.56 9.71 -0.19
N GLY A 191 2.57 10.58 0.09
CA GLY A 191 2.36 11.88 -0.55
C GLY A 191 1.63 11.87 -1.89
N VAL A 192 1.29 10.72 -2.44
CA VAL A 192 0.73 10.63 -3.80
C VAL A 192 -0.70 11.17 -3.88
N THR A 193 -1.47 11.01 -2.83
CA THR A 193 -2.89 11.39 -2.76
C THR A 193 -3.16 12.88 -2.93
N VAL A 194 -2.18 13.71 -2.53
CA VAL A 194 -2.33 15.17 -2.48
C VAL A 194 -1.33 15.87 -3.40
N ALA A 195 -0.11 15.31 -3.49
CA ALA A 195 0.99 15.94 -4.21
C ALA A 195 1.06 15.61 -5.71
N GLY A 196 0.24 14.68 -6.19
CA GLY A 196 0.32 14.18 -7.57
C GLY A 196 1.61 13.42 -7.91
N THR A 197 2.60 13.44 -7.03
CA THR A 197 3.88 12.73 -7.14
C THR A 197 4.29 12.18 -5.77
N PRO A 198 4.94 10.99 -5.72
CA PRO A 198 5.41 10.42 -4.46
C PRO A 198 6.37 11.38 -3.72
N LEU A 199 6.31 11.32 -2.38
CA LEU A 199 7.32 11.99 -1.56
C LEU A 199 8.65 11.25 -1.68
N THR A 200 9.72 12.01 -1.81
CA THR A 200 11.09 11.49 -1.71
C THR A 200 11.35 10.94 -0.29
N PRO A 201 12.36 10.08 -0.08
CA PRO A 201 12.73 9.63 1.27
C PRO A 201 12.92 10.79 2.26
N ARG A 202 13.58 11.87 1.81
CA ARG A 202 13.84 13.06 2.64
C ARG A 202 12.58 13.85 2.96
N GLU A 203 11.63 13.96 2.02
CA GLU A 203 10.34 14.60 2.27
C GLU A 203 9.48 13.78 3.24
N ARG A 204 9.54 12.45 3.20
CA ARG A 204 8.84 11.58 4.17
C ARG A 204 9.41 11.72 5.58
N GLU A 205 10.75 11.74 5.70
CA GLU A 205 11.43 11.97 6.96
C GLU A 205 11.04 13.32 7.58
N LEU A 206 11.04 14.39 6.76
CA LEU A 206 10.58 15.70 7.19
C LEU A 206 9.10 15.70 7.59
N LEU A 207 8.22 15.03 6.82
CA LEU A 207 6.80 14.90 7.14
C LEU A 207 6.60 14.24 8.50
N ALA A 208 7.29 13.13 8.76
CA ALA A 208 7.24 12.43 10.03
C ALA A 208 7.60 13.36 11.21
N LEU A 209 8.67 14.13 11.08
CA LEU A 209 9.11 15.09 12.10
C LEU A 209 8.13 16.26 12.28
N LEU A 210 7.47 16.70 11.21
CA LEU A 210 6.45 17.76 11.27
C LEU A 210 5.14 17.30 11.93
N LEU A 211 4.89 16.01 12.00
CA LEU A 211 3.74 15.43 12.71
C LEU A 211 3.97 15.29 14.22
N THR A 212 5.20 15.54 14.70
CA THR A 212 5.53 15.65 16.13
C THR A 212 5.34 17.10 16.60
N ASP A 213 5.58 17.41 17.87
CA ASP A 213 5.57 18.77 18.42
C ASP A 213 6.91 19.51 18.27
N ARG A 214 7.93 18.89 17.65
CA ARG A 214 9.30 19.43 17.55
C ARG A 214 9.35 20.74 16.75
N PRO A 215 10.05 21.77 17.26
CA PRO A 215 10.31 22.99 16.52
C PRO A 215 11.32 22.76 15.40
N GLU A 216 11.30 23.61 14.35
CA GLU A 216 12.20 23.49 13.19
C GLU A 216 13.69 23.44 13.55
N LYS A 217 14.10 24.04 14.69
CA LYS A 217 15.49 23.98 15.17
C LYS A 217 15.90 22.54 15.49
N LEU A 218 15.08 21.80 16.25
CA LEU A 218 15.35 20.40 16.59
C LEU A 218 15.24 19.47 15.37
N ILE A 219 14.31 19.78 14.46
CA ILE A 219 14.22 19.08 13.18
C ILE A 219 15.50 19.27 12.36
N ALA A 220 16.08 20.48 12.37
CA ALA A 220 17.33 20.78 11.68
C ALA A 220 18.52 19.98 12.23
N GLU A 221 18.61 19.89 13.56
CA GLU A 221 19.63 19.09 14.26
C GLU A 221 19.52 17.61 13.89
N GLU A 222 18.32 17.04 13.91
CA GLU A 222 18.06 15.64 13.57
C GLU A 222 18.34 15.32 12.09
N LEU A 223 17.95 16.25 11.21
CA LEU A 223 18.19 16.12 9.77
C LEU A 223 19.64 16.44 9.34
N GLY A 224 20.49 16.94 10.25
CA GLY A 224 21.87 17.32 9.96
C GLY A 224 22.00 18.50 8.99
N VAL A 225 21.06 19.46 9.04
CA VAL A 225 21.02 20.64 8.16
C VAL A 225 20.80 21.92 8.96
N THR A 226 20.87 23.10 8.31
CA THR A 226 20.58 24.36 8.99
C THR A 226 19.06 24.60 9.15
N THR A 227 18.66 25.39 10.14
CA THR A 227 17.25 25.78 10.33
C THR A 227 16.68 26.50 9.08
N ALA A 228 17.49 27.32 8.40
CA ALA A 228 17.09 27.97 7.15
C ALA A 228 16.79 26.94 6.04
N THR A 229 17.58 25.87 5.97
CA THR A 229 17.36 24.75 5.03
C THR A 229 16.05 24.03 5.38
N VAL A 230 15.82 23.72 6.67
CA VAL A 230 14.56 23.09 7.11
C VAL A 230 13.37 23.97 6.76
N HIS A 231 13.44 25.28 7.05
CA HIS A 231 12.37 26.20 6.71
C HIS A 231 12.01 26.15 5.21
N THR A 232 13.03 26.08 4.35
CA THR A 232 12.82 25.95 2.89
C THR A 232 12.14 24.63 2.54
N TYR A 233 12.59 23.51 3.11
CA TYR A 233 12.01 22.19 2.88
C TYR A 233 10.56 22.11 3.39
N VAL A 234 10.28 22.68 4.57
CA VAL A 234 8.91 22.75 5.13
C VAL A 234 7.98 23.50 4.17
N ARG A 235 8.39 24.66 3.67
CA ARG A 235 7.57 25.43 2.71
C ARG A 235 7.31 24.65 1.41
N GLN A 236 8.32 23.96 0.90
CA GLN A 236 8.18 23.13 -0.31
C GLN A 236 7.22 21.96 -0.07
N LEU A 237 7.36 21.25 1.05
CA LEU A 237 6.52 20.12 1.42
C LEU A 237 5.07 20.57 1.65
N LEU A 238 4.82 21.63 2.42
CA LEU A 238 3.47 22.14 2.66
C LEU A 238 2.79 22.57 1.37
N ARG A 239 3.52 23.23 0.46
CA ARG A 239 3.02 23.59 -0.87
C ARG A 239 2.70 22.36 -1.70
N LYS A 240 3.55 21.32 -1.66
CA LYS A 240 3.34 20.03 -2.34
C LYS A 240 2.10 19.31 -1.82
N LEU A 241 1.82 19.41 -0.51
CA LEU A 241 0.66 18.86 0.15
C LEU A 241 -0.60 19.76 0.09
N GLY A 242 -0.50 20.93 -0.53
CA GLY A 242 -1.63 21.86 -0.69
C GLY A 242 -2.12 22.50 0.62
N VAL A 243 -1.26 22.59 1.64
CA VAL A 243 -1.61 23.16 2.96
C VAL A 243 -0.77 24.40 3.27
N SER A 244 -1.33 25.34 4.04
CA SER A 244 -0.68 26.63 4.34
C SER A 244 0.28 26.59 5.53
N GLY A 245 0.22 25.55 6.36
CA GLY A 245 1.05 25.45 7.56
C GLY A 245 0.86 24.14 8.30
N ARG A 246 1.56 23.98 9.43
CA ARG A 246 1.57 22.75 10.22
C ARG A 246 0.17 22.36 10.74
N ASN A 247 -0.66 23.33 11.11
CA ASN A 247 -2.04 23.03 11.52
C ASN A 247 -2.87 22.46 10.37
N GLY A 248 -2.69 23.00 9.15
CA GLY A 248 -3.30 22.45 7.93
C GLY A 248 -2.82 21.02 7.63
N LEU A 249 -1.53 20.75 7.85
CA LEU A 249 -0.95 19.41 7.72
C LEU A 249 -1.59 18.44 8.72
N ILE A 250 -1.75 18.83 9.97
CA ILE A 250 -2.40 18.02 11.02
C ILE A 250 -3.87 17.77 10.65
N SER A 251 -4.60 18.78 10.18
CA SER A 251 -5.98 18.62 9.71
C SER A 251 -6.08 17.61 8.57
N LEU A 252 -5.19 17.72 7.59
CA LEU A 252 -5.09 16.78 6.48
C LEU A 252 -4.80 15.35 6.97
N TRP A 253 -3.87 15.19 7.92
CA TRP A 253 -3.51 13.91 8.53
C TRP A 253 -4.68 13.26 9.26
N LEU A 254 -5.47 14.05 9.98
CA LEU A 254 -6.68 13.60 10.68
C LEU A 254 -7.88 13.38 9.74
N GLY A 255 -7.70 13.58 8.44
CA GLY A 255 -8.74 13.39 7.43
C GLY A 255 -9.81 14.48 7.43
N ARG A 256 -9.52 15.64 7.98
CA ARG A 256 -10.38 16.82 7.90
C ARG A 256 -9.94 17.66 6.71
N PRO A 257 -10.86 18.08 5.82
CA PRO A 257 -10.50 19.03 4.77
C PRO A 257 -9.96 20.32 5.39
N ALA A 258 -8.87 20.86 4.79
CA ALA A 258 -8.33 22.16 5.17
C ALA A 258 -9.24 23.30 4.68
#